data_0f59bb565a04766d2a9d39067957a14b
#
_entry.id   0f59bb565a04766d2a9d39067957a14b
#
_cell.length_a   1.000
_cell.length_b   1.000
_cell.length_c   1.000
_cell.angle_alpha   90.00
_cell.angle_beta   90.00
_cell.angle_gamma   90.00
#
_symmetry.space_group_name_H-M   'P 1'
#
loop_
_entity.id
_entity.type
_entity.pdbx_description
1 polymer ?
#
loop_
_entity_poly.entity_id
_entity_poly.type
_entity_poly.pdbx_seq_one_letter_code
_entity_poly.pdbx_strand_id
1 'polypeptide(L)'
;IKDDYGFSKLCFFITKKENGKTIVLHKDNLEVTQSENVQEFYHYCDLEAITLPEGENLEYFFQVWDNDAVSGNKSSKSMVFVLKNPSKKELEEMRDNNSEQLKSESEQLISEIRQLQKQIDELNRKLIEKKELAWQDKKQLKELAEKQKELQEKIEQIKDRLEENNRIDEAFSQENSDILEKQKELEELFDQLMDKDMKKMLEEIQKLTNENIDKQKLNEALQNIKMSNQDISKQLDRNIELFK
;
A
#
# COMPACT_ATOMS: atom_id res chain seq x y z
N ILE A 1 -22.22 14.17 9.40
CA ILE A 1 -22.48 15.43 10.10
C ILE A 1 -23.40 15.18 11.28
N LYS A 2 -23.23 15.96 12.34
CA LYS A 2 -24.07 15.90 13.55
C LYS A 2 -24.29 17.31 14.07
N ASP A 3 -25.54 17.62 14.45
CA ASP A 3 -25.95 18.86 15.10
C ASP A 3 -27.17 18.62 16.00
N ASP A 4 -27.36 19.44 17.04
CA ASP A 4 -28.44 19.25 18.02
C ASP A 4 -29.80 19.71 17.47
N TYR A 5 -29.81 20.63 16.51
CA TYR A 5 -31.02 21.25 15.96
C TYR A 5 -31.31 20.88 14.50
N GLY A 6 -30.36 20.24 13.84
CA GLY A 6 -30.45 19.84 12.45
C GLY A 6 -29.80 20.83 11.47
N PHE A 7 -29.99 20.58 10.18
CA PHE A 7 -29.23 21.23 9.11
C PHE A 7 -30.16 21.96 8.16
N SER A 8 -29.72 23.11 7.68
CA SER A 8 -30.42 23.88 6.62
C SER A 8 -29.83 23.63 5.25
N LYS A 9 -28.51 23.38 5.17
CA LYS A 9 -27.78 23.26 3.89
C LYS A 9 -26.48 22.51 4.05
N LEU A 10 -26.15 21.71 3.04
CA LEU A 10 -24.84 21.08 2.87
C LEU A 10 -24.34 21.35 1.46
N CYS A 11 -23.08 21.76 1.34
CA CYS A 11 -22.45 21.97 0.05
C CYS A 11 -21.09 21.30 -0.01
N PHE A 12 -20.78 20.79 -1.17
CA PHE A 12 -19.43 20.40 -1.57
C PHE A 12 -18.80 21.53 -2.37
N PHE A 13 -17.55 21.84 -2.10
CA PHE A 13 -16.79 22.88 -2.78
C PHE A 13 -15.48 22.33 -3.33
N ILE A 14 -15.15 22.75 -4.53
CA ILE A 14 -13.79 22.68 -5.07
C ILE A 14 -13.31 24.10 -5.30
N THR A 15 -12.17 24.42 -4.74
CA THR A 15 -11.59 25.76 -4.77
C THR A 15 -10.12 25.71 -5.17
N LYS A 16 -9.62 26.80 -5.73
CA LYS A 16 -8.18 27.02 -5.92
C LYS A 16 -7.74 28.32 -5.26
N LYS A 17 -6.47 28.40 -4.86
CA LYS A 17 -5.86 29.63 -4.38
C LYS A 17 -5.13 30.32 -5.53
N GLU A 18 -5.52 31.55 -5.82
CA GLU A 18 -4.86 32.38 -6.82
C GLU A 18 -4.60 33.78 -6.24
N ASN A 19 -3.34 34.17 -6.23
CA ASN A 19 -2.92 35.51 -5.68
C ASN A 19 -3.40 35.73 -4.24
N GLY A 20 -3.42 34.69 -3.39
CA GLY A 20 -3.90 34.77 -2.01
C GLY A 20 -5.42 34.77 -1.84
N LYS A 21 -6.18 34.70 -2.93
CA LYS A 21 -7.65 34.64 -2.91
C LYS A 21 -8.11 33.19 -3.21
N THR A 22 -9.16 32.79 -2.51
CA THR A 22 -9.82 31.49 -2.79
C THR A 22 -10.87 31.70 -3.88
N ILE A 23 -10.74 31.00 -4.99
CA ILE A 23 -11.68 30.99 -6.11
C ILE A 23 -12.45 29.68 -6.04
N VAL A 24 -13.77 29.75 -6.07
CA VAL A 24 -14.64 28.57 -6.14
C VAL A 24 -14.75 28.15 -7.61
N LEU A 25 -14.27 26.95 -7.93
CA LEU A 25 -14.35 26.37 -9.28
C LEU A 25 -15.61 25.54 -9.45
N HIS A 26 -15.99 24.82 -8.41
CA HIS A 26 -17.16 23.96 -8.44
C HIS A 26 -17.88 24.00 -7.09
N LYS A 27 -19.22 23.90 -7.13
CA LYS A 27 -20.05 23.87 -5.94
C LYS A 27 -21.30 23.04 -6.20
N ASP A 28 -21.49 22.00 -5.41
CA ASP A 28 -22.71 21.21 -5.40
C ASP A 28 -23.49 21.42 -4.12
N ASN A 29 -24.82 21.53 -4.25
CA ASN A 29 -25.71 21.52 -3.11
C ASN A 29 -26.20 20.08 -2.91
N LEU A 30 -25.99 19.56 -1.71
CA LEU A 30 -26.43 18.22 -1.32
C LEU A 30 -27.73 18.34 -0.52
N GLU A 31 -28.63 17.41 -0.75
CA GLU A 31 -29.89 17.36 -0.03
C GLU A 31 -29.65 16.98 1.44
N VAL A 32 -30.30 17.70 2.36
CA VAL A 32 -30.27 17.44 3.80
C VAL A 32 -31.68 17.22 4.31
N THR A 33 -31.84 16.27 5.21
CA THR A 33 -33.11 16.03 5.92
C THR A 33 -33.14 16.92 7.16
N GLN A 34 -33.96 17.97 7.11
CA GLN A 34 -33.99 19.01 8.16
C GLN A 34 -34.39 18.50 9.55
N SER A 35 -35.08 17.36 9.61
CA SER A 35 -35.57 16.75 10.85
C SER A 35 -34.58 15.78 11.51
N GLU A 36 -33.45 15.51 10.89
CA GLU A 36 -32.47 14.54 11.37
C GLU A 36 -31.22 15.26 11.90
N ASN A 37 -30.82 14.90 13.11
CA ASN A 37 -29.67 15.49 13.81
C ASN A 37 -28.33 14.81 13.44
N VAL A 38 -28.36 13.65 12.81
CA VAL A 38 -27.18 12.91 12.36
C VAL A 38 -27.43 12.38 10.96
N GLN A 39 -26.56 12.72 10.02
CA GLN A 39 -26.68 12.27 8.64
C GLN A 39 -25.32 11.87 8.06
N GLU A 40 -25.31 10.84 7.21
CA GLU A 40 -24.17 10.42 6.42
C GLU A 40 -24.40 10.75 4.96
N PHE A 41 -23.35 11.17 4.27
CA PHE A 41 -23.41 11.57 2.87
C PHE A 41 -22.31 10.90 2.07
N TYR A 42 -22.69 10.52 0.87
CA TYR A 42 -21.79 10.08 -0.18
C TYR A 42 -21.96 11.04 -1.35
N HIS A 43 -20.88 11.57 -1.85
CA HIS A 43 -20.89 12.49 -2.98
C HIS A 43 -19.85 12.06 -4.01
N TYR A 44 -20.30 11.87 -5.22
CA TYR A 44 -19.45 11.62 -6.37
C TYR A 44 -19.26 12.92 -7.13
N CYS A 45 -18.02 13.32 -7.35
CA CYS A 45 -17.67 14.46 -8.16
C CYS A 45 -16.78 14.01 -9.32
N ASP A 46 -17.22 14.30 -10.54
CA ASP A 46 -16.41 14.05 -11.73
C ASP A 46 -15.33 15.15 -11.85
N LEU A 47 -14.08 14.78 -11.67
CA LEU A 47 -12.95 15.69 -11.77
C LEU A 47 -12.49 15.93 -13.20
N GLU A 48 -12.91 15.12 -14.19
CA GLU A 48 -12.56 15.30 -15.61
C GLU A 48 -13.14 16.62 -16.16
N ALA A 49 -14.24 17.08 -15.58
CA ALA A 49 -14.84 18.35 -15.94
C ALA A 49 -14.04 19.58 -15.43
N ILE A 50 -13.06 19.37 -14.55
CA ILE A 50 -12.28 20.45 -13.93
C ILE A 50 -10.87 20.44 -14.55
N THR A 51 -10.62 21.37 -15.45
CA THR A 51 -9.28 21.56 -16.02
C THR A 51 -8.34 22.12 -14.94
N LEU A 52 -7.41 21.28 -14.48
CA LEU A 52 -6.37 21.67 -13.55
C LEU A 52 -5.03 21.74 -14.29
N PRO A 53 -4.42 22.91 -14.45
CA PRO A 53 -3.11 23.06 -15.05
C PRO A 53 -2.02 22.32 -14.26
N GLU A 54 -0.97 21.89 -14.95
CA GLU A 54 0.20 21.25 -14.33
C GLU A 54 0.82 22.16 -13.25
N GLY A 55 1.19 21.59 -12.12
CA GLY A 55 1.76 22.29 -10.97
C GLY A 55 0.75 23.00 -10.08
N GLU A 56 -0.54 22.99 -10.41
CA GLU A 56 -1.58 23.58 -9.59
C GLU A 56 -2.22 22.58 -8.61
N ASN A 57 -2.80 23.14 -7.55
CA ASN A 57 -3.49 22.37 -6.52
C ASN A 57 -4.94 22.84 -6.40
N LEU A 58 -5.84 21.89 -6.19
CA LEU A 58 -7.22 22.16 -5.79
C LEU A 58 -7.41 21.82 -4.33
N GLU A 59 -8.23 22.62 -3.65
CA GLU A 59 -8.72 22.31 -2.31
C GLU A 59 -10.19 21.92 -2.42
N TYR A 60 -10.59 20.84 -1.73
CA TYR A 60 -11.99 20.46 -1.67
C TYR A 60 -12.42 20.16 -0.24
N PHE A 61 -13.69 20.51 0.07
CA PHE A 61 -14.26 20.36 1.38
C PHE A 61 -15.78 20.37 1.33
N PHE A 62 -16.39 19.85 2.40
CA PHE A 62 -17.81 20.03 2.65
C PHE A 62 -18.02 21.21 3.61
N GLN A 63 -19.09 21.95 3.40
CA GLN A 63 -19.54 22.98 4.32
C GLN A 63 -21.03 22.78 4.62
N VAL A 64 -21.35 22.75 5.89
CA VAL A 64 -22.71 22.57 6.39
C VAL A 64 -23.16 23.83 7.13
N TRP A 65 -24.43 24.15 7.04
CA TRP A 65 -25.08 25.20 7.81
C TRP A 65 -26.14 24.60 8.71
N ASP A 66 -26.22 25.07 9.93
CA ASP A 66 -27.30 24.75 10.84
C ASP A 66 -28.63 25.37 10.41
N ASN A 67 -29.70 25.05 11.11
CA ASN A 67 -31.04 25.59 10.88
C ASN A 67 -31.43 26.67 11.90
N ASP A 68 -30.45 27.28 12.61
CA ASP A 68 -30.74 28.35 13.60
C ASP A 68 -31.32 29.61 12.93
N ALA A 69 -32.66 29.71 12.94
CA ALA A 69 -33.38 30.85 12.38
C ALA A 69 -33.36 32.07 13.30
N VAL A 70 -32.93 31.95 14.55
CA VAL A 70 -32.99 33.04 15.54
C VAL A 70 -31.71 33.86 15.55
N SER A 71 -30.55 33.18 15.61
CA SER A 71 -29.23 33.83 15.67
C SER A 71 -28.53 33.89 14.32
N GLY A 72 -29.17 33.38 13.29
CA GLY A 72 -28.61 33.21 11.93
C GLY A 72 -27.84 31.93 11.76
N ASN A 73 -27.93 31.38 10.57
CA ASN A 73 -27.31 30.08 10.22
C ASN A 73 -25.79 30.17 10.37
N LYS A 74 -25.24 29.40 11.27
CA LYS A 74 -23.79 29.21 11.42
C LYS A 74 -23.32 28.13 10.46
N SER A 75 -22.09 28.20 10.04
CA SER A 75 -21.53 27.17 9.17
C SER A 75 -20.27 26.55 9.73
N SER A 76 -20.11 25.25 9.46
CA SER A 76 -18.91 24.48 9.78
C SER A 76 -18.34 23.84 8.52
N LYS A 77 -17.01 23.78 8.43
CA LYS A 77 -16.30 23.14 7.33
C LYS A 77 -15.72 21.81 7.78
N SER A 78 -15.69 20.83 6.88
CA SER A 78 -14.88 19.63 7.05
C SER A 78 -13.39 19.95 7.03
N MET A 79 -12.54 18.94 7.23
CA MET A 79 -11.14 19.05 6.82
C MET A 79 -11.08 19.41 5.34
N VAL A 80 -10.07 20.23 5.00
CA VAL A 80 -9.78 20.60 3.61
C VAL A 80 -8.81 19.54 3.07
N PHE A 81 -9.20 18.90 1.99
CA PHE A 81 -8.36 17.99 1.25
C PHE A 81 -7.74 18.71 0.07
N VAL A 82 -6.54 18.28 -0.32
CA VAL A 82 -5.80 18.87 -1.44
C VAL A 82 -5.63 17.82 -2.53
N LEU A 83 -6.11 18.13 -3.72
CA LEU A 83 -5.80 17.40 -4.95
C LEU A 83 -4.68 18.14 -5.66
N LYS A 84 -3.57 17.46 -5.89
CA LYS A 84 -2.41 18.00 -6.61
C LYS A 84 -2.43 17.49 -8.04
N ASN A 85 -2.13 18.39 -8.98
CA ASN A 85 -1.72 18.02 -10.33
C ASN A 85 -0.24 18.35 -10.47
N PRO A 86 0.67 17.42 -10.15
CA PRO A 86 2.09 17.69 -10.16
C PRO A 86 2.56 18.07 -11.57
N SER A 87 3.54 18.95 -11.63
CA SER A 87 4.23 19.28 -12.88
C SER A 87 5.06 18.09 -13.38
N LYS A 88 5.41 18.08 -14.67
CA LYS A 88 6.28 17.03 -15.22
C LYS A 88 7.57 16.88 -14.44
N LYS A 89 8.18 18.00 -14.04
CA LYS A 89 9.41 17.98 -13.26
C LYS A 89 9.21 17.34 -11.87
N GLU A 90 8.11 17.68 -11.17
CA GLU A 90 7.80 17.06 -9.88
C GLU A 90 7.53 15.56 -10.00
N LEU A 91 6.86 15.15 -11.06
CA LEU A 91 6.64 13.74 -11.34
C LEU A 91 7.96 13.01 -11.65
N GLU A 92 8.86 13.59 -12.45
CA GLU A 92 10.21 13.05 -12.69
C GLU A 92 10.99 12.90 -11.37
N GLU A 93 10.99 13.93 -10.53
CA GLU A 93 11.63 13.89 -9.22
C GLU A 93 10.99 12.82 -8.30
N MET A 94 9.67 12.66 -8.32
CA MET A 94 8.97 11.59 -7.59
C MET A 94 9.37 10.21 -8.09
N ARG A 95 9.40 10.00 -9.41
CA ARG A 95 9.82 8.76 -10.04
C ARG A 95 11.24 8.39 -9.66
N ASP A 96 12.18 9.32 -9.79
CA ASP A 96 13.59 9.09 -9.49
C ASP A 96 13.78 8.75 -8.00
N ASN A 97 13.12 9.47 -7.11
CA ASN A 97 13.13 9.18 -5.67
C ASN A 97 12.53 7.79 -5.35
N ASN A 98 11.39 7.44 -5.97
CA ASN A 98 10.77 6.14 -5.80
C ASN A 98 11.67 5.00 -6.31
N SER A 99 12.32 5.20 -7.46
CA SER A 99 13.24 4.21 -8.04
C SER A 99 14.46 3.97 -7.17
N GLU A 100 15.05 5.03 -6.60
CA GLU A 100 16.18 4.94 -5.67
C GLU A 100 15.79 4.22 -4.36
N GLN A 101 14.61 4.52 -3.84
CA GLN A 101 14.06 3.83 -2.66
C GLN A 101 13.77 2.35 -2.96
N LEU A 102 13.09 2.04 -4.06
CA LEU A 102 12.81 0.66 -4.49
C LEU A 102 14.09 -0.17 -4.62
N LYS A 103 15.13 0.41 -5.21
CA LYS A 103 16.44 -0.23 -5.31
C LYS A 103 17.02 -0.53 -3.93
N SER A 104 17.08 0.47 -3.06
CA SER A 104 17.64 0.33 -1.70
C SER A 104 16.88 -0.70 -0.86
N GLU A 105 15.55 -0.66 -0.88
CA GLU A 105 14.70 -1.61 -0.16
C GLU A 105 14.81 -3.03 -0.72
N SER A 106 14.92 -3.17 -2.04
CA SER A 106 15.13 -4.47 -2.69
C SER A 106 16.49 -5.08 -2.31
N GLU A 107 17.57 -4.28 -2.29
CA GLU A 107 18.90 -4.75 -1.85
C GLU A 107 18.88 -5.21 -0.38
N GLN A 108 18.22 -4.46 0.50
CA GLN A 108 18.06 -4.84 1.90
C GLN A 108 17.27 -6.15 2.04
N LEU A 109 16.17 -6.27 1.32
CA LEU A 109 15.31 -7.45 1.36
C LEU A 109 16.05 -8.71 0.86
N ILE A 110 16.83 -8.60 -0.21
CA ILE A 110 17.69 -9.68 -0.69
C ILE A 110 18.68 -10.14 0.39
N SER A 111 19.26 -9.19 1.12
CA SER A 111 20.16 -9.51 2.24
C SER A 111 19.44 -10.25 3.36
N GLU A 112 18.23 -9.82 3.73
CA GLU A 112 17.38 -10.49 4.74
C GLU A 112 16.97 -11.89 4.29
N ILE A 113 16.57 -12.06 3.02
CA ILE A 113 16.26 -13.36 2.42
C ILE A 113 17.46 -14.32 2.55
N ARG A 114 18.66 -13.88 2.21
CA ARG A 114 19.87 -14.68 2.32
C ARG A 114 20.17 -15.10 3.76
N GLN A 115 19.93 -14.23 4.73
CA GLN A 115 20.07 -14.58 6.15
C GLN A 115 19.03 -15.60 6.59
N LEU A 116 17.79 -15.44 6.15
CA LEU A 116 16.69 -16.36 6.45
C LEU A 116 16.96 -17.75 5.86
N GLN A 117 17.45 -17.81 4.63
CA GLN A 117 17.85 -19.08 3.99
C GLN A 117 18.92 -19.82 4.79
N LYS A 118 19.93 -19.13 5.32
CA LYS A 118 20.93 -19.75 6.20
C LYS A 118 20.29 -20.35 7.47
N GLN A 119 19.35 -19.61 8.08
CA GLN A 119 18.63 -20.08 9.26
C GLN A 119 17.78 -21.32 8.95
N ILE A 120 17.12 -21.35 7.79
CA ILE A 120 16.37 -22.51 7.30
C ILE A 120 17.31 -23.73 7.13
N ASP A 121 18.47 -23.55 6.50
CA ASP A 121 19.43 -24.62 6.29
C ASP A 121 19.98 -25.18 7.60
N GLU A 122 20.26 -24.33 8.58
CA GLU A 122 20.67 -24.75 9.92
C GLU A 122 19.58 -25.55 10.64
N LEU A 123 18.32 -25.10 10.56
CA LEU A 123 17.18 -25.81 11.15
C LEU A 123 16.96 -27.16 10.46
N ASN A 124 17.04 -27.20 9.13
CA ASN A 124 16.90 -28.46 8.37
C ASN A 124 17.97 -29.49 8.77
N ARG A 125 19.23 -29.07 8.95
CA ARG A 125 20.30 -29.97 9.46
C ARG A 125 19.94 -30.50 10.84
N LYS A 126 19.49 -29.64 11.77
CA LYS A 126 19.08 -30.06 13.12
C LYS A 126 17.90 -31.02 13.10
N LEU A 127 16.93 -30.84 12.17
CA LEU A 127 15.79 -31.73 12.00
C LEU A 127 16.21 -33.15 11.55
N ILE A 128 17.25 -33.25 10.71
CA ILE A 128 17.78 -34.52 10.23
C ILE A 128 18.57 -35.24 11.32
N GLU A 129 19.42 -34.51 12.04
CA GLU A 129 20.36 -35.08 13.02
C GLU A 129 19.70 -35.49 14.34
N LYS A 130 18.68 -34.77 14.81
CA LYS A 130 18.06 -34.98 16.12
C LYS A 130 16.82 -35.87 16.02
N LYS A 131 16.62 -36.78 16.97
CA LYS A 131 15.39 -37.58 17.08
C LYS A 131 14.19 -36.75 17.49
N GLU A 132 14.37 -35.77 18.36
CA GLU A 132 13.35 -34.82 18.82
C GLU A 132 13.88 -33.37 18.80
N LEU A 133 13.00 -32.41 18.54
CA LEU A 133 13.35 -31.00 18.58
C LEU A 133 13.41 -30.53 20.03
N ALA A 134 14.51 -29.88 20.38
CA ALA A 134 14.66 -29.23 21.66
C ALA A 134 13.78 -27.94 21.71
N TRP A 135 13.49 -27.46 22.91
CA TRP A 135 12.73 -26.23 23.09
C TRP A 135 13.33 -25.03 22.32
N GLN A 136 14.67 -24.96 22.28
CA GLN A 136 15.39 -23.91 21.53
C GLN A 136 15.13 -24.01 20.01
N ASP A 137 15.06 -25.23 19.46
CA ASP A 137 14.79 -25.43 18.02
C ASP A 137 13.35 -24.99 17.67
N LYS A 138 12.39 -25.27 18.57
CA LYS A 138 11.00 -24.79 18.43
C LYS A 138 10.90 -23.28 18.50
N LYS A 139 11.69 -22.65 19.38
CA LYS A 139 11.76 -21.18 19.48
C LYS A 139 12.33 -20.58 18.19
N GLN A 140 13.40 -21.17 17.63
CA GLN A 140 13.98 -20.73 16.37
C GLN A 140 12.99 -20.85 15.20
N LEU A 141 12.17 -21.91 15.16
CA LEU A 141 11.11 -22.06 14.16
C LEU A 141 10.06 -20.93 14.26
N LYS A 142 9.65 -20.57 15.47
CA LYS A 142 8.71 -19.44 15.65
C LYS A 142 9.32 -18.12 15.20
N GLU A 143 10.54 -17.83 15.61
CA GLU A 143 11.28 -16.64 15.19
C GLU A 143 11.45 -16.58 13.66
N LEU A 144 11.70 -17.73 13.02
CA LEU A 144 11.79 -17.83 11.57
C LEU A 144 10.44 -17.53 10.90
N ALA A 145 9.34 -18.05 11.44
CA ALA A 145 8.00 -17.79 10.92
C ALA A 145 7.61 -16.31 11.07
N GLU A 146 7.97 -15.67 12.17
CA GLU A 146 7.77 -14.23 12.38
C GLU A 146 8.58 -13.40 11.37
N LYS A 147 9.85 -13.70 11.19
CA LYS A 147 10.70 -13.03 10.19
C LYS A 147 10.19 -13.21 8.75
N GLN A 148 9.68 -14.41 8.44
CA GLN A 148 9.10 -14.67 7.13
C GLN A 148 7.84 -13.83 6.91
N LYS A 149 7.04 -13.62 7.95
CA LYS A 149 5.87 -12.74 7.89
C LYS A 149 6.28 -11.26 7.68
N GLU A 150 7.27 -10.77 8.44
CA GLU A 150 7.82 -9.42 8.26
C GLU A 150 8.37 -9.22 6.83
N LEU A 151 9.02 -10.25 6.28
CA LEU A 151 9.53 -10.24 4.92
C LEU A 151 8.39 -10.13 3.90
N GLN A 152 7.27 -10.82 4.11
CA GLN A 152 6.09 -10.70 3.25
C GLN A 152 5.49 -9.29 3.28
N GLU A 153 5.39 -8.68 4.47
CA GLU A 153 4.89 -7.31 4.61
C GLU A 153 5.79 -6.30 3.88
N LYS A 154 7.11 -6.51 3.89
CA LYS A 154 8.05 -5.67 3.12
C LYS A 154 7.94 -5.86 1.61
N ILE A 155 7.71 -7.09 1.16
CA ILE A 155 7.48 -7.38 -0.27
C ILE A 155 6.22 -6.67 -0.76
N GLU A 156 5.13 -6.70 0.02
CA GLU A 156 3.90 -5.99 -0.31
C GLU A 156 4.14 -4.47 -0.43
N GLN A 157 4.92 -3.89 0.48
CA GLN A 157 5.30 -2.47 0.40
C GLN A 157 6.12 -2.14 -0.86
N ILE A 158 7.04 -3.02 -1.26
CA ILE A 158 7.80 -2.85 -2.50
C ILE A 158 6.86 -2.93 -3.71
N LYS A 159 5.91 -3.86 -3.70
CA LYS A 159 4.90 -3.99 -4.74
C LYS A 159 4.05 -2.72 -4.87
N ASP A 160 3.49 -2.22 -3.75
CA ASP A 160 2.68 -0.99 -3.75
C ASP A 160 3.46 0.21 -4.35
N ARG A 161 4.75 0.32 -4.05
CA ARG A 161 5.61 1.36 -4.62
C ARG A 161 5.91 1.15 -6.10
N LEU A 162 6.05 -0.10 -6.52
CA LEU A 162 6.23 -0.44 -7.93
C LEU A 162 5.00 -0.05 -8.74
N GLU A 163 3.81 -0.37 -8.25
CA GLU A 163 2.53 0.05 -8.83
C GLU A 163 2.42 1.57 -8.93
N GLU A 164 2.81 2.31 -7.89
CA GLU A 164 2.81 3.77 -7.91
C GLU A 164 3.79 4.32 -8.95
N ASN A 165 4.99 3.74 -9.05
CA ASN A 165 5.95 4.13 -10.08
C ASN A 165 5.41 3.85 -11.48
N ASN A 166 4.76 2.70 -11.69
CA ASN A 166 4.14 2.35 -12.96
C ASN A 166 3.03 3.35 -13.35
N ARG A 167 2.22 3.80 -12.40
CA ARG A 167 1.19 4.84 -12.65
C ARG A 167 1.82 6.17 -13.03
N ILE A 168 2.93 6.55 -12.40
CA ILE A 168 3.66 7.76 -12.76
C ILE A 168 4.22 7.61 -14.19
N ASP A 169 4.85 6.48 -14.51
CA ASP A 169 5.39 6.22 -15.85
C ASP A 169 4.30 6.17 -16.92
N GLU A 170 3.12 5.58 -16.65
CA GLU A 170 1.96 5.61 -17.56
C GLU A 170 1.47 7.03 -17.83
N ALA A 171 1.48 7.90 -16.83
CA ALA A 171 1.07 9.30 -17.01
C ALA A 171 2.07 10.10 -17.87
N PHE A 172 3.34 9.67 -17.94
CA PHE A 172 4.41 10.36 -18.69
C PHE A 172 4.70 9.78 -20.08
N SER A 173 4.53 8.47 -20.26
CA SER A 173 5.19 7.74 -21.33
C SER A 173 4.24 7.31 -22.43
N GLN A 174 4.20 8.08 -23.50
CA GLN A 174 3.99 7.49 -24.84
C GLN A 174 5.29 6.83 -25.40
N GLU A 175 6.45 6.96 -24.74
CA GLU A 175 7.75 6.62 -25.36
C GLU A 175 8.48 5.38 -24.79
N ASN A 176 8.11 4.83 -23.63
CA ASN A 176 8.84 3.71 -23.01
C ASN A 176 7.97 2.47 -22.73
N SER A 177 7.30 1.97 -23.77
CA SER A 177 6.43 0.77 -23.65
C SER A 177 7.18 -0.47 -23.13
N ASP A 178 8.45 -0.65 -23.49
CA ASP A 178 9.24 -1.84 -23.13
C ASP A 178 9.58 -1.91 -21.64
N ILE A 179 9.83 -0.76 -21.00
CA ILE A 179 10.10 -0.70 -19.54
C ILE A 179 8.83 -0.96 -18.77
N LEU A 180 7.73 -0.34 -19.19
CA LEU A 180 6.42 -0.51 -18.55
C LEU A 180 5.93 -1.97 -18.66
N GLU A 181 6.15 -2.64 -19.80
CA GLU A 181 5.80 -4.04 -19.97
C GLU A 181 6.59 -4.94 -19.00
N LYS A 182 7.90 -4.72 -18.87
CA LYS A 182 8.75 -5.46 -17.93
C LYS A 182 8.40 -5.20 -16.47
N GLN A 183 8.00 -3.99 -16.12
CA GLN A 183 7.54 -3.65 -14.77
C GLN A 183 6.22 -4.34 -14.44
N LYS A 184 5.29 -4.41 -15.39
CA LYS A 184 4.02 -5.16 -15.25
C LYS A 184 4.25 -6.67 -15.12
N GLU A 185 5.19 -7.22 -15.91
CA GLU A 185 5.58 -8.63 -15.76
C GLU A 185 6.14 -8.93 -14.35
N LEU A 186 6.92 -8.00 -13.78
CA LEU A 186 7.42 -8.15 -12.41
C LEU A 186 6.31 -8.09 -11.36
N GLU A 187 5.35 -7.20 -11.52
CA GLU A 187 4.18 -7.09 -10.65
C GLU A 187 3.36 -8.39 -10.65
N GLU A 188 3.05 -8.93 -11.84
CA GLU A 188 2.36 -10.22 -11.98
C GLU A 188 3.14 -11.38 -11.34
N LEU A 189 4.48 -11.36 -11.45
CA LEU A 189 5.33 -12.38 -10.82
C LEU A 189 5.32 -12.26 -9.30
N PHE A 190 5.31 -11.04 -8.74
CA PHE A 190 5.17 -10.85 -7.30
C PHE A 190 3.80 -11.34 -6.80
N ASP A 191 2.73 -11.09 -7.54
CA ASP A 191 1.39 -11.62 -7.22
C ASP A 191 1.36 -13.14 -7.16
N GLN A 192 1.97 -13.79 -8.14
CA GLN A 192 2.05 -15.26 -8.16
C GLN A 192 2.85 -15.83 -6.99
N LEU A 193 3.95 -15.15 -6.59
CA LEU A 193 4.83 -15.59 -5.50
C LEU A 193 4.24 -15.31 -4.11
N MET A 194 3.39 -14.29 -3.99
CA MET A 194 2.71 -13.92 -2.75
C MET A 194 1.43 -14.71 -2.50
N ASP A 195 1.05 -15.62 -3.41
CA ASP A 195 -0.22 -16.33 -3.37
C ASP A 195 -0.36 -17.22 -2.12
N LYS A 196 -1.59 -17.59 -1.84
CA LYS A 196 -2.16 -18.32 -0.68
C LYS A 196 -1.29 -19.41 -0.07
N ASP A 197 -0.34 -19.95 -0.83
CA ASP A 197 0.50 -21.07 -0.38
C ASP A 197 1.51 -20.67 0.68
N MET A 198 2.09 -19.48 0.63
CA MET A 198 3.03 -19.00 1.67
C MET A 198 2.33 -18.78 3.02
N LYS A 199 1.12 -18.19 3.03
CA LYS A 199 0.32 -18.03 4.25
C LYS A 199 -0.02 -19.39 4.86
N LYS A 200 -0.44 -20.35 4.04
CA LYS A 200 -0.72 -21.73 4.48
C LYS A 200 0.52 -22.42 5.06
N MET A 201 1.67 -22.27 4.41
CA MET A 201 2.94 -22.82 4.91
C MET A 201 3.32 -22.25 6.28
N LEU A 202 3.14 -20.96 6.50
CA LEU A 202 3.40 -20.32 7.80
C LEU A 202 2.43 -20.81 8.88
N GLU A 203 1.15 -20.97 8.55
CA GLU A 203 0.15 -21.55 9.45
C GLU A 203 0.50 -23.02 9.78
N GLU A 204 0.97 -23.79 8.81
CA GLU A 204 1.43 -25.16 9.03
C GLU A 204 2.63 -25.22 9.97
N ILE A 205 3.64 -24.36 9.78
CA ILE A 205 4.77 -24.28 10.70
C ILE A 205 4.31 -23.91 12.10
N GLN A 206 3.39 -22.97 12.25
CA GLN A 206 2.84 -22.59 13.56
C GLN A 206 2.07 -23.74 14.22
N LYS A 207 1.27 -24.49 13.46
CA LYS A 207 0.55 -25.68 13.95
C LYS A 207 1.53 -26.79 14.34
N LEU A 208 2.51 -27.08 13.49
CA LEU A 208 3.51 -28.12 13.74
C LEU A 208 4.43 -27.81 14.92
N THR A 209 4.59 -26.53 15.30
CA THR A 209 5.36 -26.15 16.49
C THR A 209 4.59 -26.35 17.81
N ASN A 210 3.26 -26.40 17.76
CA ASN A 210 2.42 -26.52 18.95
C ASN A 210 2.00 -27.96 19.29
N GLU A 211 2.08 -28.91 18.34
CA GLU A 211 1.66 -30.31 18.48
C GLU A 211 2.83 -31.26 18.31
N ASN A 212 2.56 -32.59 18.26
CA ASN A 212 3.55 -33.60 17.92
C ASN A 212 4.08 -33.35 16.50
N ILE A 213 5.34 -32.93 16.43
CA ILE A 213 5.96 -32.45 15.21
C ILE A 213 6.17 -33.63 14.22
N ASP A 214 5.46 -33.56 13.10
CA ASP A 214 5.80 -34.34 11.92
C ASP A 214 7.01 -33.69 11.21
N LYS A 215 8.19 -34.25 11.44
CA LYS A 215 9.44 -33.70 10.90
C LYS A 215 9.50 -33.66 9.39
N GLN A 216 8.85 -34.64 8.74
CA GLN A 216 8.86 -34.71 7.28
C GLN A 216 8.07 -33.53 6.71
N LYS A 217 6.89 -33.30 7.23
CA LYS A 217 6.06 -32.10 6.82
C LYS A 217 6.75 -30.79 7.12
N LEU A 218 7.40 -30.69 8.29
CA LEU A 218 8.13 -29.48 8.65
C LEU A 218 9.31 -29.24 7.69
N ASN A 219 10.07 -30.30 7.35
CA ASN A 219 11.15 -30.17 6.39
C ASN A 219 10.65 -29.77 5.00
N GLU A 220 9.55 -30.36 4.53
CA GLU A 220 8.90 -29.98 3.26
C GLU A 220 8.46 -28.51 3.27
N ALA A 221 7.81 -28.05 4.34
CA ALA A 221 7.40 -26.65 4.49
C ALA A 221 8.59 -25.68 4.47
N LEU A 222 9.68 -26.01 5.19
CA LEU A 222 10.90 -25.20 5.19
C LEU A 222 11.58 -25.15 3.82
N GLN A 223 11.61 -26.26 3.09
CA GLN A 223 12.15 -26.31 1.72
C GLN A 223 11.31 -25.46 0.76
N ASN A 224 9.99 -25.52 0.86
CA ASN A 224 9.10 -24.73 0.02
C ASN A 224 9.29 -23.23 0.29
N ILE A 225 9.39 -22.80 1.55
CA ILE A 225 9.72 -21.41 1.90
C ILE A 225 11.07 -20.99 1.32
N LYS A 226 12.08 -21.88 1.42
CA LYS A 226 13.41 -21.58 0.85
C LYS A 226 13.35 -21.39 -0.67
N MET A 227 12.62 -22.24 -1.38
CA MET A 227 12.46 -22.13 -2.84
C MET A 227 11.74 -20.84 -3.21
N SER A 228 10.63 -20.52 -2.55
CA SER A 228 9.90 -19.28 -2.76
C SER A 228 10.76 -18.03 -2.49
N ASN A 229 11.52 -18.04 -1.41
CA ASN A 229 12.44 -16.94 -1.09
C ASN A 229 13.57 -16.80 -2.12
N GLN A 230 14.03 -17.88 -2.76
CA GLN A 230 14.99 -17.82 -3.86
C GLN A 230 14.39 -17.16 -5.09
N ASP A 231 13.15 -17.48 -5.41
CA ASP A 231 12.48 -16.91 -6.57
C ASP A 231 12.15 -15.44 -6.33
N ILE A 232 11.72 -15.05 -5.14
CA ILE A 232 11.57 -13.65 -4.74
C ILE A 232 12.90 -12.89 -4.88
N SER A 233 14.01 -13.45 -4.38
CA SER A 233 15.33 -12.81 -4.51
C SER A 233 15.72 -12.57 -5.97
N LYS A 234 15.44 -13.53 -6.87
CA LYS A 234 15.70 -13.35 -8.32
C LYS A 234 14.86 -12.24 -8.94
N GLN A 235 13.59 -12.11 -8.52
CA GLN A 235 12.72 -11.05 -9.02
C GLN A 235 13.17 -9.68 -8.51
N LEU A 236 13.56 -9.58 -7.24
CA LEU A 236 14.15 -8.36 -6.69
C LEU A 236 15.45 -7.95 -7.40
N ASP A 237 16.32 -8.92 -7.69
CA ASP A 237 17.55 -8.66 -8.48
C ASP A 237 17.20 -8.12 -9.88
N ARG A 238 16.18 -8.67 -10.56
CA ARG A 238 15.70 -8.15 -11.85
C ARG A 238 15.13 -6.74 -11.75
N ASN A 239 14.37 -6.47 -10.67
CA ASN A 239 13.82 -5.15 -10.40
C ASN A 239 14.94 -4.11 -10.26
N ILE A 240 15.99 -4.43 -9.49
CA ILE A 240 17.17 -3.57 -9.34
C ILE A 240 17.84 -3.28 -10.69
N GLU A 241 17.92 -4.26 -11.60
CA GLU A 241 18.50 -4.05 -12.93
C GLU A 241 17.67 -3.11 -13.81
N LEU A 242 16.34 -3.09 -13.64
CA LEU A 242 15.46 -2.17 -14.38
C LEU A 242 15.58 -0.71 -13.93
N PHE A 243 16.03 -0.49 -12.69
CA PHE A 243 16.24 0.86 -12.11
C PHE A 243 17.72 1.34 -12.21
N LYS A 244 18.55 0.68 -13.00
CA LYS A 244 19.91 1.13 -13.32
C LYS A 244 19.96 1.90 -14.64
#